data_8152646f346f7fcd9c638b16a3ad3235
#
_entry.id   8152646f346f7fcd9c638b16a3ad3235
#
_cell.length_a   1.000
_cell.length_b   1.000
_cell.length_c   1.000
_cell.angle_alpha   90.00
_cell.angle_beta   90.00
_cell.angle_gamma   90.00
#
_symmetry.space_group_name_H-M   'P 1'
#
loop_
_entity.id
_entity.type
_entity.pdbx_description
1 polymer ?
#
loop_
_entity_poly.entity_id
_entity_poly.type
_entity_poly.pdbx_seq_one_letter_code
_entity_poly.pdbx_strand_id
1 'polypeptide(L)'
;MERWKDIEGMEGKYQVSDQGRIRCMPRYVKCRGGSVRRLPMKVLELKSDEVLQIKRMLAGGIHPYEIAEKMGISRKMVSKIKSGRSYAWLN
;
A
#
# COMPACT_ATOMS: atom_id res chain seq x y z
N MET A 1 -7.06 -21.72 -4.25
CA MET A 1 -6.14 -20.86 -4.99
C MET A 1 -6.51 -19.40 -4.80
N GLU A 2 -5.53 -18.56 -4.47
CA GLU A 2 -5.76 -17.14 -4.32
C GLU A 2 -6.00 -16.49 -5.69
N ARG A 3 -7.07 -15.70 -5.78
CA ARG A 3 -7.41 -15.01 -7.01
C ARG A 3 -7.08 -13.54 -6.90
N TRP A 4 -6.46 -13.00 -7.94
CA TRP A 4 -6.04 -11.61 -8.01
C TRP A 4 -6.83 -10.87 -9.07
N LYS A 5 -7.19 -9.62 -8.78
CA LYS A 5 -7.84 -8.76 -9.77
C LYS A 5 -7.28 -7.34 -9.67
N ASP A 6 -7.36 -6.61 -10.77
CA ASP A 6 -6.91 -5.23 -10.79
C ASP A 6 -7.75 -4.36 -9.85
N ILE A 7 -7.09 -3.41 -9.20
CA ILE A 7 -7.78 -2.44 -8.37
C ILE A 7 -8.36 -1.35 -9.27
N GLU A 8 -9.61 -1.01 -9.09
CA GLU A 8 -10.28 0.03 -9.86
C GLU A 8 -9.53 1.35 -9.77
N GLY A 9 -9.22 1.93 -10.94
CA GLY A 9 -8.42 3.14 -11.03
C GLY A 9 -6.92 2.90 -11.04
N MET A 10 -6.47 1.67 -10.75
CA MET A 10 -5.05 1.32 -10.68
C MET A 10 -4.74 0.09 -11.53
N GLU A 11 -5.50 -0.13 -12.58
CA GLU A 11 -5.33 -1.28 -13.47
C GLU A 11 -3.91 -1.31 -14.04
N GLY A 12 -3.30 -2.51 -14.03
CA GLY A 12 -1.93 -2.70 -14.50
C GLY A 12 -0.85 -2.23 -13.53
N LYS A 13 -1.22 -1.56 -12.44
CA LYS A 13 -0.27 -1.06 -11.43
C LYS A 13 -0.34 -1.86 -10.14
N TYR A 14 -1.55 -2.12 -9.66
CA TYR A 14 -1.76 -2.85 -8.41
C TYR A 14 -2.90 -3.85 -8.58
N GLN A 15 -2.80 -4.96 -7.85
CA GLN A 15 -3.86 -5.96 -7.78
C GLN A 15 -4.14 -6.31 -6.33
N VAL A 16 -5.38 -6.72 -6.07
CA VAL A 16 -5.80 -7.18 -4.75
C VAL A 16 -6.31 -8.61 -4.87
N SER A 17 -6.00 -9.45 -3.86
CA SER A 17 -6.46 -10.83 -3.85
C SER A 17 -7.77 -10.96 -3.08
N ASP A 18 -8.43 -12.10 -3.23
CA ASP A 18 -9.61 -12.45 -2.46
C ASP A 18 -9.33 -12.62 -0.96
N GLN A 19 -8.04 -12.73 -0.60
CA GLN A 19 -7.60 -12.78 0.79
C GLN A 19 -7.20 -11.40 1.34
N GLY A 20 -7.40 -10.34 0.56
CA GLY A 20 -7.10 -8.97 0.96
C GLY A 20 -5.67 -8.53 0.78
N ARG A 21 -4.81 -9.39 0.22
CA ARG A 21 -3.42 -9.01 -0.03
C ARG A 21 -3.32 -8.11 -1.26
N ILE A 22 -2.36 -7.20 -1.25
CA ILE A 22 -2.12 -6.25 -2.33
C ILE A 22 -0.75 -6.52 -2.92
N ARG A 23 -0.65 -6.51 -4.24
CA ARG A 23 0.65 -6.64 -4.91
C ARG A 23 0.83 -5.55 -5.96
N CYS A 24 2.09 -5.12 -6.10
CA CYS A 24 2.51 -4.19 -7.13
C CYS A 24 2.89 -4.99 -8.37
N MET A 25 2.37 -4.61 -9.52
CA MET A 25 2.68 -5.29 -10.77
C MET A 25 4.03 -4.84 -11.34
N PRO A 26 4.74 -5.70 -12.11
CA PRO A 26 5.99 -5.29 -12.73
C PRO A 26 5.77 -4.11 -13.67
N ARG A 27 6.68 -3.14 -13.62
CA ARG A 27 6.58 -1.98 -14.50
C ARG A 27 7.96 -1.37 -14.71
N TYR A 28 8.08 -0.53 -15.75
CA TYR A 28 9.29 0.22 -16.02
C TYR A 28 9.12 1.65 -15.54
N VAL A 29 10.16 2.18 -14.90
CA VAL A 29 10.17 3.56 -14.43
C VAL A 29 11.40 4.26 -14.99
N LYS A 30 11.26 5.54 -15.33
CA LYS A 30 12.38 6.34 -15.78
C LYS A 30 13.22 6.75 -14.59
N CYS A 31 14.52 6.55 -14.71
CA CYS A 31 15.49 6.96 -13.70
C CYS A 31 16.22 8.23 -14.14
N ARG A 32 16.97 8.83 -13.24
CA ARG A 32 17.82 9.97 -13.53
C ARG A 32 18.79 9.59 -14.67
N GLY A 33 19.01 10.52 -15.59
CA GLY A 33 19.94 10.32 -16.70
C GLY A 33 19.35 9.61 -17.91
N GLY A 34 18.01 9.45 -17.95
CA GLY A 34 17.32 8.86 -19.09
C GLY A 34 17.33 7.34 -19.14
N SER A 35 17.87 6.68 -18.12
CA SER A 35 17.81 5.22 -18.04
C SER A 35 16.43 4.74 -17.59
N VAL A 36 16.12 3.48 -17.92
CA VAL A 36 14.87 2.86 -17.54
C VAL A 36 15.15 1.69 -16.61
N ARG A 37 14.46 1.63 -15.50
CA ARG A 37 14.59 0.56 -14.52
C ARG A 37 13.33 -0.27 -14.47
N ARG A 38 13.49 -1.60 -14.45
CA ARG A 38 12.36 -2.51 -14.27
C ARG A 38 12.13 -2.75 -12.79
N LEU A 39 10.89 -2.52 -12.36
CA LEU A 39 10.47 -2.86 -11.01
C LEU A 39 9.79 -4.22 -11.03
N PRO A 40 10.26 -5.20 -10.22
CA PRO A 40 9.64 -6.52 -10.18
C PRO A 40 8.30 -6.49 -9.44
N MET A 41 7.52 -7.55 -9.63
CA MET A 41 6.30 -7.74 -8.87
C MET A 41 6.66 -7.92 -7.38
N LYS A 42 5.90 -7.25 -6.51
CA LYS A 42 6.12 -7.32 -5.08
C LYS A 42 4.79 -7.34 -4.34
N VAL A 43 4.64 -8.28 -3.42
CA VAL A 43 3.49 -8.32 -2.52
C VAL A 43 3.75 -7.35 -1.39
N LEU A 44 2.78 -6.46 -1.12
CA LEU A 44 2.93 -5.46 -0.07
C LEU A 44 2.73 -6.09 1.31
N GLU A 45 3.40 -5.52 2.32
CA GLU A 45 3.38 -6.07 3.68
C GLU A 45 2.01 -6.00 4.33
N LEU A 46 1.26 -4.93 4.04
CA LEU A 46 -0.05 -4.72 4.66
C LEU A 46 -1.17 -5.17 3.74
N LYS A 47 -2.16 -5.80 4.34
CA LYS A 47 -3.40 -6.16 3.65
C LYS A 47 -4.31 -4.94 3.56
N SER A 48 -5.24 -4.98 2.60
CA SER A 48 -6.19 -3.87 2.42
C SER A 48 -6.98 -3.56 3.69
N ASP A 49 -7.40 -4.60 4.43
CA ASP A 49 -8.13 -4.43 5.69
C ASP A 49 -7.30 -3.69 6.72
N GLU A 50 -6.02 -4.04 6.84
CA GLU A 50 -5.11 -3.40 7.78
C GLU A 50 -4.92 -1.93 7.46
N VAL A 51 -4.75 -1.60 6.18
CA VAL A 51 -4.58 -0.22 5.74
C VAL A 51 -5.84 0.59 6.03
N LEU A 52 -7.01 0.04 5.74
CA LEU A 52 -8.27 0.73 6.02
C LEU A 52 -8.46 0.95 7.51
N GLN A 53 -8.07 -0.02 8.34
CA GLN A 53 -8.14 0.12 9.79
C GLN A 53 -7.23 1.25 10.27
N ILE A 54 -6.00 1.32 9.75
CA ILE A 54 -5.07 2.40 10.06
C ILE A 54 -5.66 3.75 9.68
N LYS A 55 -6.25 3.85 8.49
CA LYS A 55 -6.89 5.09 8.03
C LYS A 55 -8.04 5.52 8.93
N ARG A 56 -8.84 4.56 9.39
CA ARG A 56 -9.94 4.84 10.34
C ARG A 56 -9.42 5.37 11.66
N MET A 57 -8.36 4.76 12.18
CA MET A 57 -7.75 5.21 13.43
C MET A 57 -7.17 6.62 13.29
N LEU A 58 -6.54 6.93 12.16
CA LEU A 58 -6.03 8.27 11.90
C LEU A 58 -7.17 9.30 11.81
N ALA A 59 -8.26 8.93 11.16
CA ALA A 59 -9.43 9.79 11.06
C ALA A 59 -10.08 10.02 12.44
N GLY A 60 -9.98 9.05 13.34
CA GLY A 60 -10.48 9.15 14.70
C GLY A 60 -9.58 9.93 15.64
N GLY A 61 -8.46 10.45 15.15
CA GLY A 61 -7.54 11.27 15.95
C GLY A 61 -6.52 10.48 16.76
N ILE A 62 -6.37 9.18 16.50
CA ILE A 62 -5.38 8.36 17.20
C ILE A 62 -3.99 8.72 16.69
N HIS A 63 -3.06 8.90 17.62
CA HIS A 63 -1.70 9.28 17.28
C HIS A 63 -1.01 8.18 16.45
N PRO A 64 -0.24 8.55 15.40
CA PRO A 64 0.46 7.55 14.57
C PRO A 64 1.37 6.60 15.36
N TYR A 65 1.97 7.08 16.43
CA TYR A 65 2.79 6.26 17.31
C TYR A 65 2.01 5.10 17.92
N GLU A 66 0.81 5.38 18.42
CA GLU A 66 -0.05 4.35 19.00
C GLU A 66 -0.51 3.34 17.94
N ILE A 67 -0.81 3.83 16.74
CA ILE A 67 -1.22 2.97 15.63
C ILE A 67 -0.09 2.01 15.28
N ALA A 68 1.13 2.53 15.17
CA ALA A 68 2.30 1.70 14.86
C ALA A 68 2.49 0.58 15.88
N GLU A 69 2.33 0.90 17.16
CA GLU A 69 2.43 -0.09 18.23
C GLU A 69 1.34 -1.16 18.14
N LYS A 70 0.10 -0.73 17.97
CA LYS A 70 -1.04 -1.67 17.89
C LYS A 70 -0.98 -2.57 16.68
N MET A 71 -0.54 -2.05 15.55
CA MET A 71 -0.48 -2.81 14.30
C MET A 71 0.83 -3.58 14.12
N GLY A 72 1.83 -3.33 14.96
CA GLY A 72 3.12 -3.97 14.85
C GLY A 72 3.92 -3.54 13.62
N ILE A 73 3.75 -2.31 13.18
CA ILE A 73 4.42 -1.75 12.01
C ILE A 73 5.26 -0.53 12.41
N SER A 74 6.10 -0.05 11.49
CA SER A 74 6.94 1.10 11.76
C SER A 74 6.14 2.40 11.71
N ARG A 75 6.60 3.40 12.49
CA ARG A 75 5.99 4.73 12.46
C ARG A 75 6.10 5.38 11.09
N LYS A 76 7.17 5.08 10.36
CA LYS A 76 7.36 5.57 9.00
C LYS A 76 6.23 5.11 8.07
N MET A 77 5.81 3.86 8.21
CA MET A 77 4.72 3.31 7.42
C MET A 77 3.41 4.05 7.71
N VAL A 78 3.09 4.26 8.99
CA VAL A 78 1.89 4.99 9.40
C VAL A 78 1.93 6.43 8.88
N SER A 79 3.09 7.07 8.97
CA SER A 79 3.29 8.43 8.48
C SER A 79 3.06 8.52 6.97
N LYS A 80 3.55 7.55 6.21
CA LYS A 80 3.33 7.49 4.76
C LYS A 80 1.85 7.35 4.42
N ILE A 81 1.12 6.52 5.16
CA ILE A 81 -0.30 6.34 4.96
C ILE A 81 -1.05 7.63 5.30
N LYS A 82 -0.69 8.28 6.39
CA LYS A 82 -1.29 9.54 6.83
C LYS A 82 -1.11 10.65 5.79
N SER A 83 0.08 10.76 5.21
CA SER A 83 0.40 11.81 4.25
C SER A 83 -0.07 11.50 2.83
N GLY A 84 -0.62 10.30 2.60
CA GLY A 84 -1.09 9.89 1.28
C GLY A 84 0.00 9.44 0.33
N ARG A 85 1.22 9.20 0.81
CA ARG A 85 2.31 8.72 -0.03
C ARG A 85 2.18 7.23 -0.34
N SER A 86 1.56 6.47 0.57
CA SER A 86 1.31 5.05 0.39
C SER A 86 -0.17 4.78 0.56
N TYR A 87 -0.70 3.88 -0.27
CA TYR A 87 -2.10 3.45 -0.21
C TYR A 87 -3.12 4.60 -0.32
N ALA A 88 -2.75 5.71 -0.95
CA ALA A 88 -3.65 6.87 -1.12
C ALA A 88 -4.91 6.50 -1.92
N TRP A 89 -4.78 5.55 -2.84
CA TRP A 89 -5.85 5.07 -3.71
C TRP A 89 -6.79 4.08 -3.02
N LEU A 90 -6.47 3.64 -1.82
CA LEU A 90 -7.29 2.69 -1.07
C LEU A 90 -8.20 3.44 -0.09
N ASN A 91 -9.48 3.26 -0.25
CA ASN A 91 -10.49 3.87 0.63
C ASN A 91 -11.22 2.84 1.47
#